data_702bae03b812b4041c47340bdc646287
#
_entry.id   702bae03b812b4041c47340bdc646287
#
_cell.length_a   1.000
_cell.length_b   1.000
_cell.length_c   1.000
_cell.angle_alpha   90.00
_cell.angle_beta   90.00
_cell.angle_gamma   90.00
#
_symmetry.space_group_name_H-M   'P 1'
#
loop_
_entity.id
_entity.type
_entity.pdbx_description
1 polymer ?
#
loop_
_entity_poly.entity_id
_entity_poly.type
_entity_poly.pdbx_seq_one_letter_code
_entity_poly.pdbx_strand_id
1 'polypeptide(L)'
;MRKDIAVIFDFNGTCIFDGKYHNAAWKAYCEELTMQKLSEADVDAFIVGHTAKEILEHFVGYELSDSMVQQFSEEKERIYRNLIAKENLELAPGLETFLNFLLLAGIPRAIASVADLANMNMYFERYNLERWFKWENVVIGAGNIPLKPHPDLYLAAIDKLGVAAENCLVFEDSLSGVEAAYVAGVSHIIAVIGDSWRTEL
;
A
#
# COMPACT_ATOMS: atom_id res chain seq x y z
N MET A 1 5.23 -14.28 -28.44
CA MET A 1 5.57 -13.61 -27.18
C MET A 1 4.85 -14.34 -26.06
N ARG A 2 5.52 -14.67 -24.98
CA ARG A 2 4.91 -15.38 -23.84
C ARG A 2 3.79 -14.52 -23.26
N LYS A 3 2.54 -14.91 -23.52
CA LYS A 3 1.33 -14.29 -22.93
C LYS A 3 1.07 -14.73 -21.48
N ASP A 4 2.04 -15.39 -20.91
CA ASP A 4 1.84 -16.17 -19.66
C ASP A 4 2.46 -15.50 -18.44
N ILE A 5 3.08 -14.33 -18.58
CA ILE A 5 3.72 -13.60 -17.48
C ILE A 5 2.93 -12.32 -17.20
N ALA A 6 2.70 -12.02 -15.94
CA ALA A 6 2.10 -10.77 -15.48
C ALA A 6 2.88 -10.15 -14.32
N VAL A 7 2.70 -8.86 -14.09
CA VAL A 7 3.35 -8.13 -12.99
C VAL A 7 2.28 -7.49 -12.11
N ILE A 8 2.39 -7.70 -10.81
CA ILE A 8 1.50 -7.10 -9.82
C ILE A 8 2.33 -6.22 -8.90
N PHE A 9 1.85 -5.02 -8.66
CA PHE A 9 2.52 -4.05 -7.80
C PHE A 9 1.68 -3.83 -6.54
N ASP A 10 2.30 -3.92 -5.37
CA ASP A 10 1.83 -3.11 -4.26
C ASP A 10 2.05 -1.63 -4.60
N PHE A 11 1.40 -0.70 -3.88
CA PHE A 11 1.48 0.71 -4.26
C PHE A 11 2.28 1.55 -3.26
N ASN A 12 1.82 1.66 -2.02
CA ASN A 12 2.48 2.46 -0.99
C ASN A 12 3.74 1.75 -0.47
N GLY A 13 4.86 2.45 -0.40
CA GLY A 13 6.17 1.86 -0.07
C GLY A 13 6.86 1.16 -1.26
N THR A 14 6.11 0.83 -2.31
CA THR A 14 6.58 0.11 -3.50
C THR A 14 6.63 1.00 -4.74
N CYS A 15 5.49 1.54 -5.17
CA CYS A 15 5.42 2.45 -6.32
C CYS A 15 5.74 3.89 -5.95
N ILE A 16 5.52 4.28 -4.70
CA ILE A 16 5.88 5.57 -4.09
C ILE A 16 6.46 5.33 -2.70
N PHE A 17 7.45 6.13 -2.30
CA PHE A 17 8.04 6.01 -0.97
C PHE A 17 7.43 7.04 -0.03
N ASP A 18 6.28 6.70 0.52
CA ASP A 18 5.42 7.60 1.26
C ASP A 18 5.27 7.28 2.77
N GLY A 19 6.01 6.30 3.28
CA GLY A 19 5.95 5.86 4.67
C GLY A 19 6.09 7.00 5.69
N LYS A 20 7.02 7.93 5.46
CA LYS A 20 7.19 9.12 6.31
C LYS A 20 5.93 9.99 6.42
N TYR A 21 5.14 10.07 5.36
CA TYR A 21 3.90 10.86 5.35
C TYR A 21 2.76 10.12 6.07
N HIS A 22 2.72 8.78 5.96
CA HIS A 22 1.81 7.99 6.76
C HIS A 22 2.11 8.11 8.25
N ASN A 23 3.40 8.03 8.65
CA ASN A 23 3.81 8.23 10.04
C ASN A 23 3.48 9.64 10.55
N ALA A 24 3.73 10.67 9.72
CA ALA A 24 3.37 12.05 10.05
C ALA A 24 1.85 12.25 10.19
N ALA A 25 1.06 11.59 9.35
CA ALA A 25 -0.40 11.63 9.43
C ALA A 25 -0.92 10.94 10.68
N TRP A 26 -0.37 9.77 11.03
CA TRP A 26 -0.68 9.10 12.30
C TRP A 26 -0.30 9.93 13.51
N LYS A 27 0.92 10.49 13.52
CA LYS A 27 1.36 11.40 14.59
C LYS A 27 0.37 12.55 14.78
N ALA A 28 0.05 13.27 13.68
CA ALA A 28 -0.85 14.40 13.74
C ALA A 28 -2.26 14.00 14.23
N TYR A 29 -2.77 12.88 13.76
CA TYR A 29 -4.08 12.37 14.15
C TYR A 29 -4.11 11.94 15.62
N CYS A 30 -3.12 11.21 16.10
CA CYS A 30 -3.04 10.80 17.50
C CYS A 30 -2.83 12.00 18.44
N GLU A 31 -2.06 13.02 18.03
CA GLU A 31 -1.95 14.28 18.78
C GLU A 31 -3.29 15.01 18.89
N GLU A 32 -4.10 15.03 17.81
CA GLU A 32 -5.45 15.60 17.83
C GLU A 32 -6.38 14.79 18.73
N LEU A 33 -6.35 13.47 18.61
CA LEU A 33 -7.21 12.54 19.35
C LEU A 33 -6.95 12.59 20.85
N THR A 34 -5.69 12.70 21.28
CA THR A 34 -5.27 12.67 22.69
C THR A 34 -5.09 14.06 23.30
N MET A 35 -5.06 15.11 22.49
CA MET A 35 -4.70 16.49 22.89
C MET A 35 -3.30 16.56 23.51
N GLN A 36 -2.39 15.62 23.14
CA GLN A 36 -1.01 15.54 23.63
C GLN A 36 -0.03 15.58 22.47
N LYS A 37 1.15 16.15 22.70
CA LYS A 37 2.24 16.12 21.73
C LYS A 37 3.01 14.82 21.81
N LEU A 38 3.28 14.21 20.67
CA LEU A 38 4.07 12.99 20.54
C LEU A 38 5.51 13.32 20.16
N SER A 39 6.45 12.68 20.83
CA SER A 39 7.86 12.71 20.44
C SER A 39 8.14 11.79 19.26
N GLU A 40 9.31 11.89 18.64
CA GLU A 40 9.74 10.93 17.62
C GLU A 40 9.89 9.52 18.21
N ALA A 41 10.31 9.41 19.49
CA ALA A 41 10.38 8.12 20.15
C ALA A 41 8.99 7.46 20.32
N ASP A 42 7.93 8.25 20.55
CA ASP A 42 6.56 7.72 20.58
C ASP A 42 6.12 7.23 19.19
N VAL A 43 6.50 7.94 18.13
CA VAL A 43 6.22 7.51 16.75
C VAL A 43 6.91 6.20 16.45
N ASP A 44 8.18 6.07 16.75
CA ASP A 44 8.97 4.85 16.53
C ASP A 44 8.44 3.67 17.34
N ALA A 45 8.01 3.92 18.59
CA ALA A 45 7.57 2.86 19.50
C ALA A 45 6.13 2.38 19.25
N PHE A 46 5.24 3.26 18.79
CA PHE A 46 3.79 3.00 18.81
C PHE A 46 3.09 3.21 17.47
N ILE A 47 3.77 3.74 16.46
CA ILE A 47 3.19 3.97 15.13
C ILE A 47 3.89 3.12 14.07
N VAL A 48 5.22 3.18 14.00
CA VAL A 48 5.99 2.46 12.97
C VAL A 48 5.82 0.95 13.15
N GLY A 49 5.39 0.27 12.09
CA GLY A 49 5.23 -1.19 12.08
C GLY A 49 3.95 -1.72 12.75
N HIS A 50 3.10 -0.85 13.29
CA HIS A 50 1.85 -1.24 13.93
C HIS A 50 0.65 -1.11 13.01
N THR A 51 -0.37 -1.92 13.25
CA THR A 51 -1.66 -1.83 12.54
C THR A 51 -2.45 -0.61 13.01
N ALA A 52 -3.38 -0.12 12.17
CA ALA A 52 -4.26 0.98 12.55
C ALA A 52 -4.99 0.74 13.87
N LYS A 53 -5.44 -0.50 14.11
CA LYS A 53 -6.12 -0.88 15.35
C LYS A 53 -5.20 -0.76 16.56
N GLU A 54 -3.99 -1.32 16.47
CA GLU A 54 -3.00 -1.25 17.56
C GLU A 54 -2.61 0.19 17.90
N ILE A 55 -2.36 1.01 16.88
CA ILE A 55 -2.07 2.44 17.06
C ILE A 55 -3.21 3.13 17.81
N LEU A 56 -4.42 2.99 17.28
CA LEU A 56 -5.59 3.67 17.84
C LEU A 56 -5.89 3.23 19.26
N GLU A 57 -5.93 1.91 19.53
CA GLU A 57 -6.21 1.36 20.87
C GLU A 57 -5.14 1.77 21.89
N HIS A 58 -3.87 1.84 21.46
CA HIS A 58 -2.80 2.36 22.33
C HIS A 58 -3.09 3.79 22.79
N PHE A 59 -3.42 4.68 21.86
CA PHE A 59 -3.59 6.10 22.18
C PHE A 59 -4.93 6.44 22.85
N VAL A 60 -6.02 5.70 22.55
CA VAL A 60 -7.30 5.93 23.25
C VAL A 60 -7.40 5.19 24.59
N GLY A 61 -6.61 4.12 24.78
CA GLY A 61 -6.55 3.36 26.03
C GLY A 61 -7.71 2.37 26.24
N TYR A 62 -8.47 2.03 25.19
CA TYR A 62 -9.53 1.02 25.23
C TYR A 62 -9.70 0.32 23.89
N GLU A 63 -10.33 -0.87 23.90
CA GLU A 63 -10.64 -1.63 22.68
C GLU A 63 -11.62 -0.90 21.78
N LEU A 64 -11.34 -0.93 20.47
CA LEU A 64 -12.17 -0.31 19.46
C LEU A 64 -12.90 -1.36 18.62
N SER A 65 -14.16 -1.09 18.29
CA SER A 65 -14.86 -1.87 17.26
C SER A 65 -14.26 -1.62 15.88
N ASP A 66 -14.40 -2.58 14.97
CA ASP A 66 -13.88 -2.44 13.60
C ASP A 66 -14.45 -1.21 12.88
N SER A 67 -15.71 -0.85 13.16
CA SER A 67 -16.32 0.37 12.61
C SER A 67 -15.68 1.66 13.13
N MET A 68 -15.25 1.70 14.39
CA MET A 68 -14.53 2.84 14.95
C MET A 68 -13.11 2.93 14.37
N VAL A 69 -12.42 1.79 14.25
CA VAL A 69 -11.11 1.73 13.60
C VAL A 69 -11.20 2.26 12.18
N GLN A 70 -12.21 1.83 11.42
CA GLN A 70 -12.44 2.32 10.06
C GLN A 70 -12.66 3.83 10.03
N GLN A 71 -13.56 4.36 10.86
CA GLN A 71 -13.85 5.81 10.91
C GLN A 71 -12.59 6.62 11.23
N PHE A 72 -11.85 6.23 12.25
CA PHE A 72 -10.62 6.92 12.67
C PHE A 72 -9.53 6.84 11.60
N SER A 73 -9.43 5.69 10.93
CA SER A 73 -8.50 5.53 9.80
C SER A 73 -8.85 6.45 8.64
N GLU A 74 -10.14 6.62 8.31
CA GLU A 74 -10.59 7.55 7.25
C GLU A 74 -10.20 9.01 7.55
N GLU A 75 -10.31 9.43 8.82
CA GLU A 75 -9.89 10.77 9.27
C GLU A 75 -8.37 10.95 9.13
N LYS A 76 -7.58 9.96 9.56
CA LYS A 76 -6.13 9.94 9.38
C LYS A 76 -5.74 9.96 7.89
N GLU A 77 -6.44 9.20 7.03
CA GLU A 77 -6.17 9.22 5.59
C GLU A 77 -6.46 10.59 4.96
N ARG A 78 -7.43 11.33 5.48
CA ARG A 78 -7.66 12.73 5.06
C ARG A 78 -6.47 13.63 5.41
N ILE A 79 -5.86 13.43 6.58
CA ILE A 79 -4.63 14.17 6.96
C ILE A 79 -3.49 13.79 6.02
N TYR A 80 -3.30 12.51 5.75
CA TYR A 80 -2.28 12.01 4.82
C TYR A 80 -2.42 12.65 3.43
N ARG A 81 -3.62 12.63 2.84
CA ARG A 81 -3.87 13.27 1.53
C ARG A 81 -3.53 14.76 1.54
N ASN A 82 -3.88 15.48 2.61
CA ASN A 82 -3.54 16.90 2.76
C ASN A 82 -2.03 17.16 2.88
N LEU A 83 -1.29 16.24 3.50
CA LEU A 83 0.17 16.33 3.59
C LEU A 83 0.81 16.13 2.22
N ILE A 84 0.52 15.03 1.55
CA ILE A 84 1.17 14.73 0.27
C ILE A 84 0.75 15.65 -0.86
N ALA A 85 -0.44 16.29 -0.78
CA ALA A 85 -0.88 17.28 -1.76
C ALA A 85 0.07 18.50 -1.86
N LYS A 86 0.83 18.76 -0.79
CA LYS A 86 1.77 19.89 -0.70
C LYS A 86 3.20 19.49 -1.05
N GLU A 87 3.46 18.22 -1.22
CA GLU A 87 4.78 17.65 -1.40
C GLU A 87 5.03 17.24 -2.86
N ASN A 88 6.28 17.27 -3.28
CA ASN A 88 6.68 16.73 -4.57
C ASN A 88 7.05 15.25 -4.40
N LEU A 89 6.05 14.41 -4.05
CA LEU A 89 6.24 12.96 -3.99
C LEU A 89 6.17 12.38 -5.40
N GLU A 90 7.26 11.77 -5.84
CA GLU A 90 7.41 11.17 -7.17
C GLU A 90 7.22 9.65 -7.11
N LEU A 91 7.06 9.03 -8.29
CA LEU A 91 7.11 7.58 -8.41
C LEU A 91 8.51 7.07 -8.05
N ALA A 92 8.60 5.85 -7.56
CA ALA A 92 9.86 5.21 -7.22
C ALA A 92 10.86 5.29 -8.39
N PRO A 93 12.15 5.52 -8.12
CA PRO A 93 13.17 5.67 -9.17
C PRO A 93 13.17 4.49 -10.15
N GLY A 94 13.06 4.77 -11.44
CA GLY A 94 13.04 3.76 -12.50
C GLY A 94 11.68 3.11 -12.77
N LEU A 95 10.68 3.31 -11.91
CA LEU A 95 9.36 2.69 -12.08
C LEU A 95 8.69 3.11 -13.39
N GLU A 96 8.70 4.39 -13.73
CA GLU A 96 8.10 4.87 -14.98
C GLU A 96 8.75 4.19 -16.21
N THR A 97 10.06 4.06 -16.21
CA THR A 97 10.80 3.37 -17.30
C THR A 97 10.38 1.91 -17.39
N PHE A 98 10.24 1.23 -16.26
CA PHE A 98 9.82 -0.16 -16.21
C PHE A 98 8.36 -0.35 -16.65
N LEU A 99 7.45 0.52 -16.21
CA LEU A 99 6.06 0.51 -16.65
C LEU A 99 5.91 0.74 -18.15
N ASN A 100 6.70 1.66 -18.73
CA ASN A 100 6.76 1.88 -20.16
C ASN A 100 7.26 0.62 -20.90
N PHE A 101 8.29 -0.06 -20.38
CA PHE A 101 8.74 -1.33 -20.92
C PHE A 101 7.63 -2.39 -20.90
N LEU A 102 6.94 -2.57 -19.77
CA LEU A 102 5.84 -3.52 -19.65
C LEU A 102 4.70 -3.22 -20.64
N LEU A 103 4.41 -1.92 -20.83
CA LEU A 103 3.39 -1.46 -21.78
C LEU A 103 3.77 -1.85 -23.22
N LEU A 104 5.00 -1.52 -23.63
CA LEU A 104 5.50 -1.82 -24.99
C LEU A 104 5.63 -3.32 -25.24
N ALA A 105 5.99 -4.09 -24.21
CA ALA A 105 6.08 -5.56 -24.29
C ALA A 105 4.71 -6.26 -24.26
N GLY A 106 3.63 -5.52 -24.00
CA GLY A 106 2.28 -6.07 -23.88
C GLY A 106 2.10 -6.99 -22.67
N ILE A 107 2.92 -6.79 -21.60
CA ILE A 107 2.86 -7.58 -20.38
C ILE A 107 1.69 -7.07 -19.52
N PRO A 108 0.72 -7.96 -19.16
CA PRO A 108 -0.38 -7.62 -18.26
C PRO A 108 0.15 -7.18 -16.89
N ARG A 109 -0.53 -6.22 -16.26
CA ARG A 109 -0.15 -5.72 -14.95
C ARG A 109 -1.34 -5.23 -14.16
N ALA A 110 -1.21 -5.32 -12.84
CA ALA A 110 -2.22 -4.92 -11.86
C ALA A 110 -1.61 -4.18 -10.68
N ILE A 111 -2.44 -3.49 -9.92
CA ILE A 111 -2.14 -2.97 -8.58
C ILE A 111 -2.92 -3.81 -7.57
N ALA A 112 -2.28 -4.21 -6.47
CA ALA A 112 -2.90 -4.88 -5.32
C ALA A 112 -2.48 -4.17 -4.03
N SER A 113 -3.30 -3.22 -3.55
CA SER A 113 -2.95 -2.31 -2.47
C SER A 113 -3.97 -2.34 -1.33
N VAL A 114 -3.51 -2.10 -0.12
CA VAL A 114 -4.37 -1.88 1.06
C VAL A 114 -4.92 -0.44 1.13
N ALA A 115 -4.51 0.43 0.23
CA ALA A 115 -5.00 1.80 0.16
C ALA A 115 -6.53 1.86 -0.04
N ASP A 116 -7.15 2.89 0.52
CA ASP A 116 -8.56 3.16 0.30
C ASP A 116 -8.84 3.71 -1.12
N LEU A 117 -10.13 3.74 -1.49
CA LEU A 117 -10.56 4.22 -2.81
C LEU A 117 -10.18 5.68 -3.06
N ALA A 118 -10.26 6.53 -2.02
CA ALA A 118 -9.97 7.95 -2.17
C ALA A 118 -8.47 8.20 -2.41
N ASN A 119 -7.61 7.44 -1.72
CA ASN A 119 -6.17 7.47 -1.96
C ASN A 119 -5.83 6.95 -3.36
N MET A 120 -6.41 5.81 -3.76
CA MET A 120 -6.12 5.26 -5.10
C MET A 120 -6.57 6.19 -6.23
N ASN A 121 -7.74 6.83 -6.10
CA ASN A 121 -8.19 7.84 -7.07
C ASN A 121 -7.22 9.00 -7.16
N MET A 122 -6.77 9.52 -6.01
CA MET A 122 -5.78 10.61 -5.95
C MET A 122 -4.46 10.19 -6.61
N TYR A 123 -3.97 8.95 -6.42
CA TYR A 123 -2.75 8.47 -7.06
C TYR A 123 -2.92 8.36 -8.58
N PHE A 124 -4.07 7.86 -9.05
CA PHE A 124 -4.37 7.79 -10.47
C PHE A 124 -4.33 9.18 -11.13
N GLU A 125 -4.95 10.18 -10.51
CA GLU A 125 -4.92 11.55 -10.99
C GLU A 125 -3.51 12.15 -10.92
N ARG A 126 -2.85 12.06 -9.77
CA ARG A 126 -1.54 12.67 -9.52
C ARG A 126 -0.45 12.17 -10.45
N TYR A 127 -0.39 10.86 -10.67
CA TYR A 127 0.67 10.21 -11.44
C TYR A 127 0.24 9.82 -12.85
N ASN A 128 -0.99 10.15 -13.25
CA ASN A 128 -1.54 9.78 -14.56
C ASN A 128 -1.40 8.27 -14.81
N LEU A 129 -1.82 7.45 -13.82
CA LEU A 129 -1.57 6.01 -13.80
C LEU A 129 -2.34 5.25 -14.88
N GLU A 130 -3.44 5.81 -15.42
CA GLU A 130 -4.17 5.26 -16.55
C GLU A 130 -3.32 5.07 -17.82
N ARG A 131 -2.16 5.70 -17.90
CA ARG A 131 -1.17 5.44 -18.97
C ARG A 131 -0.68 3.99 -18.96
N TRP A 132 -0.61 3.37 -17.78
CA TRP A 132 -0.04 2.05 -17.58
C TRP A 132 -1.02 1.04 -17.04
N PHE A 133 -1.94 1.43 -16.16
CA PHE A 133 -2.86 0.55 -15.48
C PHE A 133 -4.29 0.81 -15.93
N LYS A 134 -5.02 -0.25 -16.23
CA LYS A 134 -6.45 -0.18 -16.37
C LYS A 134 -7.09 -0.26 -14.99
N TRP A 135 -8.08 0.60 -14.72
CA TRP A 135 -8.77 0.59 -13.43
C TRP A 135 -9.38 -0.77 -13.08
N GLU A 136 -9.84 -1.51 -14.08
CA GLU A 136 -10.37 -2.87 -13.90
C GLU A 136 -9.36 -3.85 -13.30
N ASN A 137 -8.04 -3.59 -13.44
CA ASN A 137 -6.94 -4.38 -12.89
C ASN A 137 -6.40 -3.82 -11.56
N VAL A 138 -7.11 -2.88 -10.96
CA VAL A 138 -6.78 -2.38 -9.62
C VAL A 138 -7.60 -3.15 -8.59
N VAL A 139 -6.91 -3.68 -7.59
CA VAL A 139 -7.50 -4.31 -6.41
C VAL A 139 -7.10 -3.49 -5.20
N ILE A 140 -8.09 -3.04 -4.44
CA ILE A 140 -7.88 -2.25 -3.22
C ILE A 140 -8.49 -2.97 -2.03
N GLY A 141 -7.94 -2.72 -0.85
CA GLY A 141 -8.41 -3.28 0.42
C GLY A 141 -9.74 -2.68 0.90
N ALA A 142 -10.74 -2.59 0.00
CA ALA A 142 -12.05 -2.08 0.32
C ALA A 142 -13.10 -3.20 0.40
N GLY A 143 -14.06 -3.06 1.29
CA GLY A 143 -15.16 -4.02 1.46
C GLY A 143 -14.73 -5.26 2.24
N ASN A 144 -15.11 -6.46 1.74
CA ASN A 144 -14.92 -7.73 2.44
C ASN A 144 -13.64 -8.48 2.03
N ILE A 145 -12.70 -7.82 1.35
CA ILE A 145 -11.44 -8.47 0.97
C ILE A 145 -10.50 -8.44 2.18
N PRO A 146 -10.08 -9.60 2.71
CA PRO A 146 -9.10 -9.66 3.78
C PRO A 146 -7.80 -8.95 3.37
N LEU A 147 -7.24 -8.17 4.30
CA LEU A 147 -6.00 -7.44 4.06
C LEU A 147 -4.78 -8.36 4.20
N LYS A 148 -3.64 -7.94 3.66
CA LYS A 148 -2.36 -8.58 3.86
C LYS A 148 -2.09 -8.77 5.38
N PRO A 149 -1.66 -9.95 5.85
CA PRO A 149 -1.00 -11.04 5.09
C PRO A 149 -1.93 -12.07 4.42
N HIS A 150 -3.25 -11.90 4.44
CA HIS A 150 -4.14 -12.76 3.66
C HIS A 150 -3.87 -12.62 2.16
N PRO A 151 -3.95 -13.72 1.37
CA PRO A 151 -3.58 -13.72 -0.05
C PRO A 151 -4.61 -13.06 -0.96
N ASP A 152 -5.78 -12.69 -0.45
CA ASP A 152 -6.99 -12.36 -1.23
C ASP A 152 -6.79 -11.20 -2.21
N LEU A 153 -6.04 -10.16 -1.81
CA LEU A 153 -5.72 -9.04 -2.71
C LEU A 153 -4.92 -9.51 -3.94
N TYR A 154 -3.93 -10.38 -3.73
CA TYR A 154 -3.11 -10.92 -4.82
C TYR A 154 -3.89 -11.93 -5.64
N LEU A 155 -4.68 -12.82 -5.02
CA LEU A 155 -5.55 -13.76 -5.74
C LEU A 155 -6.54 -13.03 -6.64
N ALA A 156 -7.16 -11.96 -6.15
CA ALA A 156 -8.06 -11.14 -6.95
C ALA A 156 -7.34 -10.44 -8.12
N ALA A 157 -6.11 -9.97 -7.93
CA ALA A 157 -5.31 -9.38 -8.99
C ALA A 157 -4.89 -10.41 -10.05
N ILE A 158 -4.50 -11.62 -9.63
CA ILE A 158 -4.16 -12.75 -10.50
C ILE A 158 -5.37 -13.14 -11.36
N ASP A 159 -6.55 -13.26 -10.74
CA ASP A 159 -7.81 -13.58 -11.45
C ASP A 159 -8.14 -12.52 -12.51
N LYS A 160 -8.05 -11.23 -12.16
CA LYS A 160 -8.28 -10.12 -13.12
C LYS A 160 -7.32 -10.14 -14.30
N LEU A 161 -6.08 -10.60 -14.11
CA LEU A 161 -5.09 -10.70 -15.17
C LEU A 161 -5.24 -11.96 -16.01
N GLY A 162 -5.98 -12.97 -15.53
CA GLY A 162 -6.23 -14.23 -16.22
C GLY A 162 -4.97 -15.06 -16.45
N VAL A 163 -4.03 -15.04 -15.51
CA VAL A 163 -2.76 -15.78 -15.57
C VAL A 163 -2.65 -16.72 -14.36
N ALA A 164 -1.79 -17.73 -14.44
CA ALA A 164 -1.51 -18.57 -13.28
C ALA A 164 -0.59 -17.84 -12.29
N ALA A 165 -0.77 -18.07 -10.99
CA ALA A 165 -0.01 -17.41 -9.94
C ALA A 165 1.52 -17.58 -10.09
N GLU A 166 1.95 -18.78 -10.49
CA GLU A 166 3.36 -19.09 -10.75
C GLU A 166 3.98 -18.28 -11.89
N ASN A 167 3.16 -17.66 -12.74
CA ASN A 167 3.60 -16.80 -13.83
C ASN A 167 3.53 -15.31 -13.47
N CYS A 168 3.19 -14.98 -12.22
CA CYS A 168 3.19 -13.62 -11.73
C CYS A 168 4.51 -13.25 -11.07
N LEU A 169 4.91 -11.99 -11.30
CA LEU A 169 5.97 -11.29 -10.58
C LEU A 169 5.29 -10.24 -9.70
N VAL A 170 5.58 -10.25 -8.40
CA VAL A 170 5.07 -9.26 -7.44
C VAL A 170 6.20 -8.36 -6.97
N PHE A 171 5.94 -7.06 -6.89
CA PHE A 171 6.77 -6.07 -6.20
C PHE A 171 6.07 -5.67 -4.90
N GLU A 172 6.78 -5.73 -3.78
CA GLU A 172 6.25 -5.52 -2.44
C GLU A 172 7.32 -5.00 -1.48
N ASP A 173 6.96 -4.15 -0.53
CA ASP A 173 7.89 -3.59 0.45
C ASP A 173 7.68 -4.10 1.88
N SER A 174 6.56 -4.76 2.18
CA SER A 174 6.21 -5.21 3.54
C SER A 174 6.30 -6.73 3.70
N LEU A 175 6.65 -7.19 4.92
CA LEU A 175 6.65 -8.62 5.23
C LEU A 175 5.27 -9.26 5.06
N SER A 176 4.22 -8.56 5.51
CA SER A 176 2.83 -9.03 5.36
C SER A 176 2.42 -9.18 3.90
N GLY A 177 2.87 -8.28 3.03
CA GLY A 177 2.61 -8.37 1.61
C GLY A 177 3.42 -9.45 0.91
N VAL A 178 4.69 -9.65 1.29
CA VAL A 178 5.50 -10.78 0.81
C VAL A 178 4.86 -12.11 1.20
N GLU A 179 4.40 -12.24 2.45
CA GLU A 179 3.68 -13.43 2.91
C GLU A 179 2.38 -13.65 2.13
N ALA A 180 1.58 -12.60 1.92
CA ALA A 180 0.35 -12.66 1.14
C ALA A 180 0.60 -13.13 -0.29
N ALA A 181 1.62 -12.60 -0.97
CA ALA A 181 2.00 -13.00 -2.33
C ALA A 181 2.50 -14.46 -2.37
N TYR A 182 3.29 -14.87 -1.39
CA TYR A 182 3.77 -16.25 -1.27
C TYR A 182 2.61 -17.23 -1.08
N VAL A 183 1.68 -16.94 -0.15
CA VAL A 183 0.49 -17.78 0.10
C VAL A 183 -0.44 -17.79 -1.12
N ALA A 184 -0.49 -16.72 -1.92
CA ALA A 184 -1.22 -16.68 -3.19
C ALA A 184 -0.60 -17.57 -4.28
N GLY A 185 0.58 -18.17 -4.05
CA GLY A 185 1.27 -19.07 -4.99
C GLY A 185 2.13 -18.34 -6.03
N VAL A 186 2.48 -17.08 -5.79
CA VAL A 186 3.38 -16.32 -6.66
C VAL A 186 4.80 -16.86 -6.57
N SER A 187 5.39 -17.18 -7.72
CA SER A 187 6.75 -17.76 -7.76
C SER A 187 7.88 -16.74 -7.64
N HIS A 188 7.62 -15.49 -8.00
CA HIS A 188 8.64 -14.45 -8.04
C HIS A 188 8.15 -13.21 -7.28
N ILE A 189 8.79 -12.94 -6.14
CA ILE A 189 8.49 -11.79 -5.31
C ILE A 189 9.77 -10.96 -5.18
N ILE A 190 9.69 -9.69 -5.54
CA ILE A 190 10.78 -8.73 -5.40
C ILE A 190 10.45 -7.84 -4.21
N ALA A 191 11.26 -7.96 -3.16
CA ALA A 191 11.18 -7.05 -2.02
C ALA A 191 11.78 -5.69 -2.43
N VAL A 192 10.96 -4.66 -2.36
CA VAL A 192 11.36 -3.27 -2.61
C VAL A 192 11.84 -2.67 -1.30
N ILE A 193 13.11 -2.29 -1.24
CA ILE A 193 13.67 -1.65 -0.05
C ILE A 193 13.49 -0.14 -0.17
N GLY A 194 12.41 0.35 0.41
CA GLY A 194 12.12 1.77 0.57
C GLY A 194 12.56 2.30 1.93
N ASP A 195 11.97 3.42 2.36
CA ASP A 195 12.28 4.04 3.65
C ASP A 195 11.82 3.20 4.86
N SER A 196 10.91 2.25 4.67
CA SER A 196 10.33 1.39 5.71
C SER A 196 11.27 0.31 6.27
N TRP A 197 12.31 -0.08 5.52
CA TRP A 197 13.23 -1.18 5.92
C TRP A 197 14.43 -0.74 6.76
N ARG A 198 14.52 0.51 7.15
CA ARG A 198 15.69 1.04 7.89
C ARG A 198 15.83 0.56 9.33
N THR A 199 14.86 -0.12 9.89
CA THR A 199 14.82 -0.52 11.31
C THR A 199 14.99 -2.02 11.55
N GLU A 200 15.09 -2.87 10.52
CA GLU A 200 15.13 -4.33 10.67
C GLU A 200 16.43 -4.99 10.15
N LEU A 201 17.45 -4.22 9.82
CA LEU A 201 18.82 -4.67 9.50
C LEU A 201 19.82 -4.12 10.53
#